data_22add9d21c08b4c5f5d79c11e397920a
#
_entry.id   22add9d21c08b4c5f5d79c11e397920a
#
_cell.length_a   1.000
_cell.length_b   1.000
_cell.length_c   1.000
_cell.angle_alpha   90.00
_cell.angle_beta   90.00
_cell.angle_gamma   90.00
#
_symmetry.space_group_name_H-M   'P 1'
#
loop_
_entity.id
_entity.type
_entity.pdbx_description
1 polymer ?
#
loop_
_entity_poly.entity_id
_entity_poly.type
_entity_poly.pdbx_seq_one_letter_code
_entity_poly.pdbx_strand_id
1 'polypeptide(L)'
;MPAKVASNTSRVSPWLTSLLYPLGHYVVLPSYFGKIHIAGQENLPKDGPVILAPTHRSRWDALMMPYSTGQKVTGRDLRFMVTADEVKGLQGWFIRHLGGFAVDIRHPAISSLRYGVELLIAKEMLVIFPEGGIFQDGEVHPIKPGLARLAIQAESSTPGLGVKIVPMSIRYRPRVPRWGSEVKIAIGSPLSVMDYAKSGSTKKEARLLTADLEMALKNLDESC
;
A
#
# COMPACT_ATOMS: atom_id res chain seq x y z
N MET A 1 19.51 19.26 -22.21
CA MET A 1 18.25 18.63 -22.69
C MET A 1 17.39 18.34 -21.47
N PRO A 2 16.16 18.85 -21.33
CA PRO A 2 15.33 18.54 -20.20
C PRO A 2 14.96 17.06 -20.27
N ALA A 3 15.23 16.31 -19.18
CA ALA A 3 14.84 14.92 -19.04
C ALA A 3 13.31 14.84 -19.24
N LYS A 4 12.90 14.00 -20.19
CA LYS A 4 11.50 13.67 -20.44
C LYS A 4 10.91 13.19 -19.12
N VAL A 5 10.07 14.01 -18.47
CA VAL A 5 9.26 13.61 -17.33
C VAL A 5 8.38 12.47 -17.83
N ALA A 6 8.82 11.25 -17.56
CA ALA A 6 8.01 10.06 -17.82
C ALA A 6 6.68 10.28 -17.08
N SER A 7 5.57 10.15 -17.80
CA SER A 7 4.23 10.33 -17.22
C SER A 7 4.10 9.46 -15.97
N ASN A 8 4.00 10.13 -14.81
CA ASN A 8 3.89 9.47 -13.48
C ASN A 8 2.51 8.81 -13.26
N THR A 9 1.73 8.62 -14.33
CA THR A 9 0.39 8.07 -14.27
C THR A 9 0.44 6.54 -14.30
N SER A 10 -0.21 5.90 -13.35
CA SER A 10 -0.48 4.46 -13.38
C SER A 10 -1.74 4.18 -14.19
N ARG A 11 -1.76 3.05 -14.88
CA ARG A 11 -2.93 2.57 -15.60
C ARG A 11 -3.20 1.12 -15.20
N VAL A 12 -4.36 0.85 -14.64
CA VAL A 12 -4.80 -0.54 -14.50
C VAL A 12 -5.30 -1.00 -15.85
N SER A 13 -4.65 -2.00 -16.42
CA SER A 13 -5.05 -2.58 -17.70
C SER A 13 -6.02 -3.73 -17.46
N PRO A 14 -7.33 -3.59 -17.82
CA PRO A 14 -8.35 -4.61 -17.50
C PRO A 14 -8.02 -5.99 -18.07
N TRP A 15 -7.47 -6.07 -19.30
CA TRP A 15 -7.11 -7.35 -19.90
C TRP A 15 -5.94 -8.03 -19.17
N LEU A 16 -4.96 -7.25 -18.68
CA LEU A 16 -3.80 -7.78 -17.97
C LEU A 16 -4.18 -8.25 -16.57
N THR A 17 -5.00 -7.48 -15.86
CA THR A 17 -5.50 -7.85 -14.53
C THR A 17 -6.44 -9.04 -14.58
N SER A 18 -7.30 -9.15 -15.60
CA SER A 18 -8.20 -10.30 -15.77
C SER A 18 -7.44 -11.62 -16.04
N LEU A 19 -6.22 -11.54 -16.57
CA LEU A 19 -5.35 -12.71 -16.77
C LEU A 19 -4.46 -12.96 -15.53
N LEU A 20 -3.75 -11.94 -15.05
CA LEU A 20 -2.73 -12.11 -14.02
C LEU A 20 -3.29 -12.29 -12.61
N TYR A 21 -4.42 -11.68 -12.28
CA TYR A 21 -5.02 -11.83 -10.95
C TYR A 21 -5.50 -13.26 -10.69
N PRO A 22 -6.26 -13.92 -11.59
CA PRO A 22 -6.58 -15.34 -11.42
C PRO A 22 -5.35 -16.23 -11.41
N LEU A 23 -4.38 -16.00 -12.30
CA LEU A 23 -3.13 -16.75 -12.34
C LEU A 23 -2.37 -16.65 -11.02
N GLY A 24 -2.21 -15.43 -10.49
CA GLY A 24 -1.58 -15.19 -9.18
C GLY A 24 -2.35 -15.87 -8.06
N HIS A 25 -3.66 -15.68 -8.02
CA HIS A 25 -4.53 -16.13 -6.94
C HIS A 25 -4.70 -17.65 -6.87
N TYR A 26 -4.91 -18.32 -8.02
CA TYR A 26 -5.24 -19.73 -8.04
C TYR A 26 -4.04 -20.65 -8.35
N VAL A 27 -2.99 -20.11 -8.97
CA VAL A 27 -1.86 -20.93 -9.41
C VAL A 27 -0.58 -20.52 -8.68
N VAL A 28 -0.10 -19.27 -8.87
CA VAL A 28 1.24 -18.89 -8.41
C VAL A 28 1.36 -18.92 -6.90
N LEU A 29 0.46 -18.22 -6.18
CA LEU A 29 0.54 -18.11 -4.72
C LEU A 29 0.27 -19.47 -4.03
N PRO A 30 -0.79 -20.23 -4.35
CA PRO A 30 -1.01 -21.54 -3.72
C PRO A 30 0.04 -22.59 -4.06
N SER A 31 0.69 -22.51 -5.24
CA SER A 31 1.75 -23.44 -5.59
C SER A 31 3.08 -23.12 -4.91
N TYR A 32 3.35 -21.86 -4.59
CA TYR A 32 4.59 -21.45 -3.97
C TYR A 32 4.52 -21.48 -2.44
N PHE A 33 3.40 -21.05 -1.86
CA PHE A 33 3.19 -20.97 -0.42
C PHE A 33 2.40 -22.17 0.10
N GLY A 34 2.85 -22.76 1.22
CA GLY A 34 2.19 -23.90 1.83
C GLY A 34 0.84 -23.56 2.45
N LYS A 35 0.78 -22.42 3.15
CA LYS A 35 -0.45 -21.90 3.77
C LYS A 35 -0.46 -20.37 3.73
N ILE A 36 -1.61 -19.80 3.43
CA ILE A 36 -1.84 -18.35 3.48
C ILE A 36 -3.04 -18.12 4.40
N HIS A 37 -2.78 -17.49 5.56
CA HIS A 37 -3.81 -17.15 6.53
C HIS A 37 -4.07 -15.65 6.47
N ILE A 38 -5.34 -15.27 6.34
CA ILE A 38 -5.76 -13.86 6.28
C ILE A 38 -6.82 -13.66 7.37
N ALA A 39 -6.64 -12.63 8.18
CA ALA A 39 -7.57 -12.21 9.20
C ALA A 39 -7.89 -10.72 9.07
N GLY A 40 -9.10 -10.31 9.45
CA GLY A 40 -9.51 -8.90 9.48
C GLY A 40 -9.97 -8.33 8.13
N GLN A 41 -10.31 -9.16 7.13
CA GLN A 41 -10.82 -8.67 5.84
C GLN A 41 -12.10 -7.85 5.97
N GLU A 42 -12.88 -8.05 7.02
CA GLU A 42 -14.06 -7.26 7.38
C GLU A 42 -13.74 -5.80 7.68
N ASN A 43 -12.48 -5.48 8.02
CA ASN A 43 -12.01 -4.11 8.26
C ASN A 43 -11.75 -3.32 6.97
N LEU A 44 -11.78 -3.97 5.79
CA LEU A 44 -11.50 -3.31 4.53
C LEU A 44 -12.68 -2.45 4.07
N PRO A 45 -12.48 -1.13 3.88
CA PRO A 45 -13.53 -0.28 3.30
C PRO A 45 -13.82 -0.69 1.84
N LYS A 46 -15.10 -0.88 1.53
CA LYS A 46 -15.54 -1.24 0.17
C LYS A 46 -15.65 -0.03 -0.75
N ASP A 47 -15.71 1.17 -0.18
CA ASP A 47 -15.85 2.43 -0.89
C ASP A 47 -14.97 3.53 -0.27
N GLY A 48 -14.97 4.71 -0.89
CA GLY A 48 -14.20 5.86 -0.43
C GLY A 48 -12.68 5.74 -0.66
N PRO A 49 -11.92 6.78 -0.30
CA PRO A 49 -10.47 6.79 -0.43
C PRO A 49 -9.81 5.95 0.67
N VAL A 50 -8.94 5.04 0.28
CA VAL A 50 -8.26 4.12 1.21
C VAL A 50 -6.77 4.10 0.95
N ILE A 51 -5.98 4.16 2.01
CA ILE A 51 -4.56 3.81 2.00
C ILE A 51 -4.39 2.51 2.76
N LEU A 52 -3.93 1.47 2.07
CA LEU A 52 -3.46 0.25 2.69
C LEU A 52 -2.00 0.45 3.11
N ALA A 53 -1.70 0.25 4.38
CA ALA A 53 -0.39 0.49 4.97
C ALA A 53 0.22 -0.82 5.50
N PRO A 54 0.70 -1.72 4.63
CA PRO A 54 1.28 -3.00 5.04
C PRO A 54 2.73 -2.84 5.52
N THR A 55 3.15 -3.72 6.45
CA THR A 55 4.58 -3.99 6.69
C THR A 55 5.22 -4.55 5.42
N HIS A 56 6.54 -4.33 5.23
CA HIS A 56 7.22 -4.76 4.01
C HIS A 56 8.32 -5.78 4.31
N ARG A 57 8.02 -7.05 4.07
CA ARG A 57 8.87 -8.20 4.43
C ARG A 57 9.50 -8.89 3.23
N SER A 58 8.90 -8.73 2.04
CA SER A 58 9.36 -9.40 0.83
C SER A 58 8.84 -8.73 -0.44
N ARG A 59 9.48 -8.97 -1.57
CA ARG A 59 8.93 -8.61 -2.90
C ARG A 59 7.60 -9.33 -3.20
N TRP A 60 7.32 -10.45 -2.54
CA TRP A 60 6.04 -11.16 -2.62
C TRP A 60 4.87 -10.35 -2.05
N ASP A 61 5.14 -9.36 -1.19
CA ASP A 61 4.08 -8.54 -0.60
C ASP A 61 3.26 -7.80 -1.66
N ALA A 62 3.90 -7.40 -2.78
CA ALA A 62 3.21 -6.79 -3.91
C ALA A 62 2.13 -7.70 -4.55
N LEU A 63 2.30 -9.03 -4.47
CA LEU A 63 1.32 -10.01 -4.94
C LEU A 63 0.34 -10.41 -3.82
N MET A 64 0.78 -10.38 -2.57
CA MET A 64 -0.08 -10.64 -1.41
C MET A 64 -1.15 -9.57 -1.25
N MET A 65 -0.87 -8.31 -1.61
CA MET A 65 -1.83 -7.22 -1.51
C MET A 65 -3.08 -7.46 -2.39
N PRO A 66 -3.00 -7.64 -3.73
CA PRO A 66 -4.19 -7.93 -4.53
C PRO A 66 -4.85 -9.27 -4.16
N TYR A 67 -4.10 -10.23 -3.64
CA TYR A 67 -4.64 -11.49 -3.14
C TYR A 67 -5.55 -11.31 -1.92
N SER A 68 -5.11 -10.49 -0.95
CA SER A 68 -5.78 -10.32 0.34
C SER A 68 -6.81 -9.17 0.38
N THR A 69 -6.70 -8.17 -0.52
CA THR A 69 -7.48 -6.92 -0.46
C THR A 69 -8.07 -6.46 -1.78
N GLY A 70 -7.68 -7.07 -2.90
CA GLY A 70 -8.04 -6.61 -4.25
C GLY A 70 -9.45 -7.00 -4.71
N GLN A 71 -9.64 -7.06 -6.01
CA GLN A 71 -10.92 -7.24 -6.72
C GLN A 71 -11.84 -8.32 -6.14
N LYS A 72 -11.29 -9.47 -5.73
CA LYS A 72 -12.09 -10.58 -5.19
C LYS A 72 -12.63 -10.33 -3.79
N VAL A 73 -11.98 -9.46 -3.03
CA VAL A 73 -12.31 -9.18 -1.63
C VAL A 73 -13.14 -7.90 -1.52
N THR A 74 -12.69 -6.84 -2.17
CA THR A 74 -13.30 -5.51 -2.08
C THR A 74 -14.03 -5.06 -3.33
N GLY A 75 -13.87 -5.77 -4.45
CA GLY A 75 -14.36 -5.33 -5.76
C GLY A 75 -13.53 -4.18 -6.36
N ARG A 76 -12.35 -3.88 -5.81
CA ARG A 76 -11.56 -2.70 -6.15
C ARG A 76 -10.18 -3.07 -6.68
N ASP A 77 -9.68 -2.26 -7.61
CA ASP A 77 -8.30 -2.33 -8.06
C ASP A 77 -7.38 -1.59 -7.08
N LEU A 78 -6.11 -2.01 -7.05
CA LEU A 78 -5.09 -1.39 -6.21
C LEU A 78 -4.18 -0.49 -7.03
N ARG A 79 -3.79 0.64 -6.43
CA ARG A 79 -2.74 1.52 -6.90
C ARG A 79 -1.53 1.38 -5.99
N PHE A 80 -0.33 1.24 -6.56
CA PHE A 80 0.89 1.02 -5.80
C PHE A 80 1.83 2.19 -5.93
N MET A 81 2.25 2.74 -4.79
CA MET A 81 3.35 3.68 -4.75
C MET A 81 4.66 2.90 -4.70
N VAL A 82 5.45 2.96 -5.77
CA VAL A 82 6.64 2.13 -5.96
C VAL A 82 7.88 3.01 -6.13
N THR A 83 9.03 2.53 -5.65
CA THR A 83 10.30 3.24 -5.83
C THR A 83 10.63 3.43 -7.32
N ALA A 84 11.09 4.60 -7.70
CA ALA A 84 11.39 4.94 -9.10
C ALA A 84 12.39 3.97 -9.76
N ASP A 85 13.30 3.39 -8.97
CA ASP A 85 14.27 2.40 -9.46
C ASP A 85 13.65 1.08 -9.91
N GLU A 86 12.51 0.69 -9.35
CA GLU A 86 11.78 -0.52 -9.73
C GLU A 86 10.94 -0.34 -11.01
N VAL A 87 10.69 0.90 -11.44
CA VAL A 87 9.81 1.22 -12.57
C VAL A 87 10.60 1.45 -13.85
N LYS A 88 11.57 0.54 -14.14
CA LYS A 88 12.44 0.61 -15.33
C LYS A 88 12.23 -0.61 -16.24
N GLY A 89 12.46 -0.43 -17.53
CA GLY A 89 12.41 -1.51 -18.53
C GLY A 89 11.07 -2.28 -18.58
N LEU A 90 11.14 -3.57 -18.87
CA LEU A 90 9.97 -4.45 -18.97
C LEU A 90 9.23 -4.59 -17.63
N GLN A 91 9.97 -4.71 -16.52
CA GLN A 91 9.39 -4.73 -15.18
C GLN A 91 8.57 -3.46 -14.92
N GLY A 92 9.11 -2.29 -15.26
CA GLY A 92 8.41 -1.02 -15.11
C GLY A 92 7.15 -0.93 -15.97
N TRP A 93 7.16 -1.55 -17.16
CA TRP A 93 5.95 -1.65 -17.98
C TRP A 93 4.85 -2.43 -17.26
N PHE A 94 5.17 -3.62 -16.71
CA PHE A 94 4.19 -4.41 -15.93
C PHE A 94 3.70 -3.66 -14.71
N ILE A 95 4.61 -3.07 -13.92
CA ILE A 95 4.24 -2.31 -12.72
C ILE A 95 3.22 -1.21 -13.05
N ARG A 96 3.47 -0.43 -14.11
CA ARG A 96 2.56 0.67 -14.51
C ARG A 96 1.19 0.16 -14.96
N HIS A 97 1.14 -0.97 -15.68
CA HIS A 97 -0.11 -1.55 -16.18
C HIS A 97 -0.89 -2.34 -15.11
N LEU A 98 -0.25 -2.63 -13.99
CA LEU A 98 -0.87 -3.23 -12.80
C LEU A 98 -1.17 -2.20 -11.69
N GLY A 99 -1.20 -0.91 -12.03
CA GLY A 99 -1.59 0.14 -11.10
C GLY A 99 -0.44 0.80 -10.34
N GLY A 100 0.82 0.45 -10.62
CA GLY A 100 1.98 1.04 -9.96
C GLY A 100 2.39 2.40 -10.57
N PHE A 101 2.81 3.33 -9.73
CA PHE A 101 3.42 4.59 -10.14
C PHE A 101 4.70 4.88 -9.35
N ALA A 102 5.63 5.58 -10.01
CA ALA A 102 6.96 5.81 -9.47
C ALA A 102 7.01 6.97 -8.48
N VAL A 103 7.70 6.77 -7.36
CA VAL A 103 8.07 7.83 -6.40
C VAL A 103 9.55 7.72 -6.10
N ASP A 104 10.26 8.83 -6.15
CA ASP A 104 11.60 8.91 -5.59
C ASP A 104 11.48 9.08 -4.06
N ILE A 105 11.88 8.05 -3.32
CA ILE A 105 11.78 8.06 -1.84
C ILE A 105 12.78 9.04 -1.22
N ARG A 106 13.91 9.32 -1.87
CA ARG A 106 14.94 10.23 -1.35
C ARG A 106 14.58 11.69 -1.57
N HIS A 107 14.05 11.98 -2.75
CA HIS A 107 13.62 13.31 -3.17
C HIS A 107 12.24 13.21 -3.84
N PRO A 108 11.15 13.07 -3.02
CA PRO A 108 9.82 12.91 -3.58
C PRO A 108 9.48 14.11 -4.47
N ALA A 109 9.35 13.86 -5.76
CA ALA A 109 8.91 14.90 -6.67
C ALA A 109 7.49 15.33 -6.28
N ILE A 110 7.24 16.63 -6.26
CA ILE A 110 5.92 17.21 -5.96
C ILE A 110 4.84 16.58 -6.84
N SER A 111 5.18 16.26 -8.10
CA SER A 111 4.28 15.60 -9.06
C SER A 111 3.83 14.20 -8.61
N SER A 112 4.71 13.41 -8.00
CA SER A 112 4.38 12.04 -7.52
C SER A 112 3.47 12.08 -6.30
N LEU A 113 3.74 12.99 -5.36
CA LEU A 113 2.88 13.21 -4.21
C LEU A 113 1.51 13.74 -4.62
N ARG A 114 1.49 14.70 -5.55
CA ARG A 114 0.26 15.24 -6.12
C ARG A 114 -0.59 14.16 -6.78
N TYR A 115 0.03 13.28 -7.57
CA TYR A 115 -0.69 12.16 -8.18
C TYR A 115 -1.29 11.20 -7.14
N GLY A 116 -0.59 10.91 -6.04
CA GLY A 116 -1.16 10.14 -4.93
C GLY A 116 -2.38 10.82 -4.29
N VAL A 117 -2.35 12.15 -4.13
CA VAL A 117 -3.51 12.92 -3.66
C VAL A 117 -4.67 12.84 -4.67
N GLU A 118 -4.40 12.99 -5.96
CA GLU A 118 -5.40 12.88 -7.02
C GLU A 118 -6.09 11.49 -7.03
N LEU A 119 -5.32 10.42 -6.81
CA LEU A 119 -5.89 9.07 -6.67
C LEU A 119 -6.82 8.95 -5.46
N LEU A 120 -6.48 9.52 -4.31
CA LEU A 120 -7.35 9.53 -3.14
C LEU A 120 -8.62 10.36 -3.36
N ILE A 121 -8.51 11.52 -4.01
CA ILE A 121 -9.67 12.34 -4.40
C ILE A 121 -10.58 11.56 -5.37
N ALA A 122 -10.01 10.77 -6.26
CA ALA A 122 -10.74 9.84 -7.13
C ALA A 122 -11.30 8.60 -6.39
N LYS A 123 -11.16 8.55 -5.06
CA LYS A 123 -11.60 7.45 -4.18
C LYS A 123 -10.96 6.11 -4.50
N GLU A 124 -9.75 6.11 -5.04
CA GLU A 124 -8.97 4.90 -5.33
C GLU A 124 -8.40 4.27 -4.04
N MET A 125 -8.02 2.99 -4.13
CA MET A 125 -7.35 2.25 -3.06
C MET A 125 -5.84 2.22 -3.32
N LEU A 126 -5.07 2.88 -2.46
CA LEU A 126 -3.64 3.11 -2.63
C LEU A 126 -2.83 2.26 -1.63
N VAL A 127 -1.86 1.50 -2.11
CA VAL A 127 -0.92 0.73 -1.30
C VAL A 127 0.37 1.53 -1.12
N ILE A 128 0.75 1.76 0.12
CA ILE A 128 2.00 2.42 0.50
C ILE A 128 2.65 1.62 1.61
N PHE A 129 3.88 1.17 1.40
CA PHE A 129 4.69 0.52 2.43
C PHE A 129 5.35 1.59 3.31
N PRO A 130 4.86 1.82 4.55
CA PRO A 130 5.25 3.01 5.32
C PRO A 130 6.68 2.93 5.87
N GLU A 131 7.26 1.75 6.00
CA GLU A 131 8.65 1.56 6.41
C GLU A 131 9.64 2.05 5.34
N GLY A 132 9.24 2.04 4.06
CA GLY A 132 10.02 2.52 2.92
C GLY A 132 11.21 1.64 2.56
N GLY A 133 11.21 0.38 2.96
CA GLY A 133 12.20 -0.65 2.65
C GLY A 133 11.69 -2.03 3.02
N ILE A 134 12.35 -3.09 2.54
CA ILE A 134 12.08 -4.48 2.90
C ILE A 134 12.92 -4.84 4.12
N PHE A 135 12.26 -5.26 5.22
CA PHE A 135 12.91 -5.68 6.46
C PHE A 135 12.49 -7.09 6.83
N GLN A 136 13.47 -8.01 6.98
CA GLN A 136 13.23 -9.44 7.17
C GLN A 136 13.56 -9.92 8.61
N ASP A 137 13.82 -9.01 9.52
CA ASP A 137 14.11 -9.30 10.93
C ASP A 137 12.86 -9.66 11.75
N GLY A 138 11.67 -9.41 11.21
CA GLY A 138 10.39 -9.71 11.85
C GLY A 138 9.91 -8.64 12.82
N GLU A 139 10.52 -7.43 12.77
CA GLU A 139 10.13 -6.28 13.58
C GLU A 139 9.52 -5.18 12.70
N VAL A 140 8.64 -4.37 13.29
CA VAL A 140 8.10 -3.17 12.64
C VAL A 140 9.10 -2.03 12.79
N HIS A 141 9.70 -1.63 11.70
CA HIS A 141 10.64 -0.52 11.65
C HIS A 141 9.95 0.84 11.73
N PRO A 142 10.67 1.91 12.15
CA PRO A 142 10.11 3.25 12.20
C PRO A 142 9.50 3.66 10.86
N ILE A 143 8.27 4.10 10.88
CA ILE A 143 7.55 4.44 9.65
C ILE A 143 7.81 5.89 9.22
N LYS A 144 7.83 6.11 7.91
CA LYS A 144 8.09 7.42 7.32
C LYS A 144 6.83 8.29 7.32
N PRO A 145 6.95 9.60 7.60
CA PRO A 145 5.78 10.49 7.68
C PRO A 145 5.15 10.82 6.31
N GLY A 146 5.70 10.31 5.22
CA GLY A 146 5.24 10.60 3.86
C GLY A 146 3.79 10.16 3.61
N LEU A 147 3.42 8.97 4.09
CA LEU A 147 2.06 8.44 3.99
C LEU A 147 1.05 9.36 4.72
N ALA A 148 1.34 9.69 5.97
CA ALA A 148 0.46 10.56 6.77
C ALA A 148 0.31 11.96 6.17
N ARG A 149 1.40 12.54 5.65
CA ARG A 149 1.37 13.84 4.96
C ARG A 149 0.48 13.79 3.71
N LEU A 150 0.60 12.75 2.91
CA LEU A 150 -0.22 12.56 1.72
C LEU A 150 -1.70 12.43 2.08
N ALA A 151 -2.02 11.64 3.10
CA ALA A 151 -3.38 11.43 3.57
C ALA A 151 -4.03 12.73 4.09
N ILE A 152 -3.31 13.47 4.94
CA ILE A 152 -3.79 14.76 5.47
C ILE A 152 -3.92 15.79 4.35
N GLN A 153 -3.00 15.82 3.40
CA GLN A 153 -3.11 16.73 2.27
C GLN A 153 -4.35 16.44 1.41
N ALA A 154 -4.68 15.17 1.17
CA ALA A 154 -5.88 14.79 0.44
C ALA A 154 -7.15 15.23 1.19
N GLU A 155 -7.24 14.94 2.49
CA GLU A 155 -8.37 15.31 3.33
C GLU A 155 -8.53 16.84 3.43
N SER A 156 -7.41 17.59 3.56
CA SER A 156 -7.43 19.06 3.62
C SER A 156 -7.78 19.71 2.28
N SER A 157 -7.40 19.07 1.16
CA SER A 157 -7.72 19.57 -0.19
C SER A 157 -9.19 19.39 -0.54
N THR A 158 -9.85 18.41 0.06
CA THR A 158 -11.27 18.09 -0.14
C THR A 158 -11.88 17.76 1.23
N PRO A 159 -12.32 18.74 2.00
CA PRO A 159 -12.87 18.52 3.35
C PRO A 159 -14.05 17.53 3.32
N GLY A 160 -14.01 16.54 4.21
CA GLY A 160 -15.02 15.48 4.26
C GLY A 160 -14.81 14.37 3.23
N LEU A 161 -13.63 14.29 2.63
CA LEU A 161 -13.26 13.21 1.70
C LEU A 161 -13.32 11.84 2.38
N GLY A 162 -13.01 11.77 3.68
CA GLY A 162 -13.14 10.57 4.49
C GLY A 162 -12.03 9.55 4.25
N VAL A 163 -10.80 10.01 4.06
CA VAL A 163 -9.63 9.13 3.86
C VAL A 163 -9.46 8.20 5.05
N LYS A 164 -9.34 6.89 4.77
CA LYS A 164 -9.05 5.85 5.76
C LYS A 164 -7.70 5.22 5.51
N ILE A 165 -6.93 4.98 6.58
CA ILE A 165 -5.67 4.25 6.53
C ILE A 165 -5.88 2.91 7.22
N VAL A 166 -5.62 1.81 6.51
CA VAL A 166 -5.76 0.44 7.03
C VAL A 166 -4.37 -0.12 7.32
N PRO A 167 -3.99 -0.30 8.59
CA PRO A 167 -2.74 -0.96 8.96
C PRO A 167 -2.82 -2.45 8.63
N MET A 168 -1.73 -3.02 8.11
CA MET A 168 -1.67 -4.44 7.79
C MET A 168 -0.32 -5.03 8.18
N SER A 169 -0.31 -6.19 8.82
CA SER A 169 0.90 -6.96 9.09
C SER A 169 1.00 -8.12 8.11
N ILE A 170 2.18 -8.33 7.52
CA ILE A 170 2.51 -9.48 6.68
C ILE A 170 3.71 -10.20 7.32
N ARG A 171 3.55 -11.47 7.64
CA ARG A 171 4.59 -12.33 8.21
C ARG A 171 4.80 -13.58 7.40
N TYR A 172 6.05 -13.99 7.26
CA TYR A 172 6.45 -15.22 6.60
C TYR A 172 7.13 -16.18 7.58
N ARG A 173 6.89 -17.48 7.43
CA ARG A 173 7.62 -18.55 8.08
C ARG A 173 8.17 -19.54 7.04
N PRO A 174 9.52 -19.64 6.90
CA PRO A 174 10.56 -18.82 7.55
C PRO A 174 10.51 -17.35 7.12
N ARG A 175 11.20 -16.45 7.83
CA ARG A 175 11.18 -14.99 7.60
C ARG A 175 11.53 -14.59 6.17
N VAL A 176 12.51 -15.29 5.57
CA VAL A 176 12.80 -15.18 4.13
C VAL A 176 11.95 -16.21 3.40
N PRO A 177 10.99 -15.76 2.58
CA PRO A 177 10.08 -16.68 1.88
C PRO A 177 10.82 -17.62 0.93
N ARG A 178 10.46 -18.90 1.00
CA ARG A 178 10.91 -19.96 0.10
C ARG A 178 9.72 -20.86 -0.26
N TRP A 179 9.93 -21.80 -1.14
CA TRP A 179 8.90 -22.78 -1.50
C TRP A 179 8.32 -23.47 -0.27
N GLY A 180 7.00 -23.51 -0.17
CA GLY A 180 6.28 -24.09 0.98
C GLY A 180 6.19 -23.20 2.23
N SER A 181 6.71 -21.96 2.19
CA SER A 181 6.58 -21.01 3.30
C SER A 181 5.12 -20.75 3.68
N GLU A 182 4.88 -20.54 4.97
CA GLU A 182 3.60 -20.03 5.45
C GLU A 182 3.58 -18.51 5.42
N VAL A 183 2.39 -17.95 5.16
CA VAL A 183 2.15 -16.50 5.18
C VAL A 183 0.99 -16.22 6.11
N LYS A 184 1.15 -15.22 6.97
CA LYS A 184 0.07 -14.66 7.77
C LYS A 184 -0.10 -13.19 7.41
N ILE A 185 -1.35 -12.78 7.15
CA ILE A 185 -1.74 -11.40 6.86
C ILE A 185 -2.81 -11.02 7.86
N ALA A 186 -2.54 -10.01 8.67
CA ALA A 186 -3.52 -9.43 9.57
C ALA A 186 -3.89 -8.01 9.09
N ILE A 187 -5.18 -7.72 9.07
CA ILE A 187 -5.74 -6.44 8.61
C ILE A 187 -6.41 -5.78 9.81
N GLY A 188 -5.86 -4.65 10.24
CA GLY A 188 -6.33 -3.91 11.40
C GLY A 188 -7.49 -2.97 11.11
N SER A 189 -8.06 -2.40 12.16
CA SER A 189 -9.12 -1.40 12.05
C SER A 189 -8.63 -0.13 11.37
N PRO A 190 -9.44 0.48 10.48
CA PRO A 190 -9.07 1.71 9.78
C PRO A 190 -8.89 2.89 10.71
N LEU A 191 -7.84 3.68 10.51
CA LEU A 191 -7.66 5.01 11.10
C LEU A 191 -8.35 6.05 10.20
N SER A 192 -9.20 6.88 10.78
CA SER A 192 -9.88 7.99 10.07
C SER A 192 -8.98 9.22 10.04
N VAL A 193 -8.60 9.68 8.85
CA VAL A 193 -7.73 10.86 8.69
C VAL A 193 -8.42 12.15 9.13
N MET A 194 -9.74 12.22 9.02
CA MET A 194 -10.54 13.36 9.53
C MET A 194 -10.31 13.64 11.02
N ASP A 195 -10.00 12.63 11.81
CA ASP A 195 -9.77 12.80 13.26
C ASP A 195 -8.51 13.61 13.55
N TYR A 196 -7.57 13.65 12.62
CA TYR A 196 -6.29 14.35 12.71
C TYR A 196 -6.29 15.70 11.98
N ALA A 197 -7.02 15.84 10.88
CA ALA A 197 -7.02 17.03 10.02
C ALA A 197 -7.84 18.19 10.60
N LYS A 198 -7.61 18.56 11.88
CA LYS A 198 -8.43 19.54 12.62
C LYS A 198 -7.71 20.83 12.98
N SER A 199 -6.38 20.81 13.06
CA SER A 199 -5.61 21.91 13.69
C SER A 199 -5.00 22.90 12.71
N GLY A 200 -5.11 22.66 11.40
CA GLY A 200 -4.51 23.50 10.36
C GLY A 200 -2.98 23.43 10.29
N SER A 201 -2.35 22.54 11.08
CA SER A 201 -0.90 22.30 11.07
C SER A 201 -0.57 20.93 10.53
N THR A 202 -0.48 20.82 9.19
CA THR A 202 -0.21 19.57 8.47
C THR A 202 0.99 18.79 9.03
N LYS A 203 2.03 19.49 9.53
CA LYS A 203 3.21 18.83 10.10
C LYS A 203 2.92 18.15 11.44
N LYS A 204 2.16 18.80 12.32
CA LYS A 204 1.80 18.27 13.64
C LYS A 204 0.82 17.09 13.48
N GLU A 205 -0.17 17.27 12.64
CA GLU A 205 -1.20 16.26 12.31
C GLU A 205 -0.56 15.00 11.71
N ALA A 206 0.33 15.16 10.73
CA ALA A 206 1.06 14.06 10.13
C ALA A 206 1.94 13.31 11.15
N ARG A 207 2.54 14.01 12.11
CA ARG A 207 3.33 13.37 13.16
C ARG A 207 2.47 12.51 14.08
N LEU A 208 1.33 13.01 14.51
CA LEU A 208 0.38 12.25 15.35
C LEU A 208 -0.13 11.01 14.61
N LEU A 209 -0.65 11.20 13.40
CA LEU A 209 -1.13 10.11 12.57
C LEU A 209 -0.05 9.06 12.28
N THR A 210 1.21 9.49 12.08
CA THR A 210 2.35 8.58 11.91
C THR A 210 2.59 7.73 13.16
N ALA A 211 2.56 8.35 14.35
CA ALA A 211 2.77 7.64 15.61
C ALA A 211 1.65 6.63 15.89
N ASP A 212 0.40 6.99 15.65
CA ASP A 212 -0.74 6.09 15.86
C ASP A 212 -0.75 4.95 14.85
N LEU A 213 -0.37 5.21 13.59
CA LEU A 213 -0.22 4.16 12.59
C LEU A 213 0.92 3.18 12.95
N GLU A 214 2.06 3.70 13.44
CA GLU A 214 3.18 2.86 13.88
C GLU A 214 2.77 1.97 15.05
N MET A 215 2.06 2.52 16.03
CA MET A 215 1.54 1.76 17.17
C MET A 215 0.53 0.70 16.73
N ALA A 216 -0.39 1.05 15.82
CA ALA A 216 -1.36 0.09 15.27
C ALA A 216 -0.67 -1.06 14.53
N LEU A 217 0.38 -0.78 13.75
CA LEU A 217 1.18 -1.81 13.06
C LEU A 217 1.91 -2.72 14.04
N LYS A 218 2.53 -2.17 15.10
CA LYS A 218 3.22 -2.97 16.13
C LYS A 218 2.26 -3.91 16.86
N ASN A 219 1.13 -3.39 17.33
CA ASN A 219 0.11 -4.19 18.03
C ASN A 219 -0.46 -5.30 17.13
N LEU A 220 -0.69 -4.98 15.84
CA LEU A 220 -1.19 -5.94 14.87
C LEU A 220 -0.15 -7.02 14.55
N ASP A 221 1.11 -6.63 14.47
CA ASP A 221 2.22 -7.54 14.19
C ASP A 221 2.47 -8.50 15.36
N GLU A 222 2.38 -8.05 16.60
CA GLU A 222 2.50 -8.89 17.81
C GLU A 222 1.36 -9.91 17.92
N SER A 223 0.16 -9.57 17.45
CA SER A 223 -1.02 -10.45 17.48
C SER A 223 -1.05 -11.49 16.33
N CYS A 224 -0.16 -11.39 15.38
CA CYS A 224 -0.07 -12.22 14.17
C CYS A 224 0.90 -13.41 14.38
#